data_a1aed6ee71f976b40430598ebb68fec7
#
_entry.id   a1aed6ee71f976b40430598ebb68fec7
#
_cell.length_a   1.000
_cell.length_b   1.000
_cell.length_c   1.000
_cell.angle_alpha   90.00
_cell.angle_beta   90.00
_cell.angle_gamma   90.00
#
_symmetry.space_group_name_H-M   'P 1'
#
loop_
_entity.id
_entity.type
_entity.pdbx_description
1 polymer ?
#
loop_
_entity_poly.entity_id
_entity_poly.type
_entity_poly.pdbx_seq_one_letter_code
_entity_poly.pdbx_strand_id
1 'polypeptide(L)'
;FYPTILELTGATLKPYQHKDGVSLVPLLKGNRVFDRGAIYFHYPHYVGKGDSPAGAIRKGDYKLIWFYEDDHIELYNLKMDISEKENLAETQKERALSLQKELQEWLCSCAAKMPVYNPDYKEIKY
;
A
#
# COMPACT_ATOMS: atom_id res chain seq x y z
N PHE A 1 0.96 17.39 -1.27
CA PHE A 1 0.98 18.87 -1.17
C PHE A 1 0.06 19.57 -2.17
N TYR A 2 -0.03 19.11 -3.43
CA TYR A 2 -0.75 19.80 -4.49
C TYR A 2 -2.20 20.15 -4.13
N PRO A 3 -3.10 19.23 -3.72
CA PRO A 3 -4.46 19.59 -3.33
C PRO A 3 -4.51 20.49 -2.10
N THR A 4 -3.55 20.39 -1.18
CA THR A 4 -3.46 21.26 0.00
C THR A 4 -3.18 22.71 -0.39
N ILE A 5 -2.26 22.93 -1.32
CA ILE A 5 -1.94 24.28 -1.81
C ILE A 5 -3.11 24.88 -2.56
N LEU A 6 -3.77 24.10 -3.44
CA LEU A 6 -4.96 24.57 -4.15
C LEU A 6 -6.05 25.02 -3.16
N GLU A 7 -6.32 24.22 -2.13
CA GLU A 7 -7.34 24.55 -1.13
C GLU A 7 -6.96 25.77 -0.29
N LEU A 8 -5.68 25.87 0.16
CA LEU A 8 -5.21 27.03 0.94
C LEU A 8 -5.28 28.34 0.17
N THR A 9 -5.05 28.30 -1.13
CA THR A 9 -5.09 29.48 -2.01
C THR A 9 -6.48 29.80 -2.55
N GLY A 10 -7.49 28.97 -2.24
CA GLY A 10 -8.84 29.11 -2.79
C GLY A 10 -8.94 28.75 -4.29
N ALA A 11 -7.91 28.09 -4.83
CA ALA A 11 -7.93 27.66 -6.22
C ALA A 11 -8.80 26.40 -6.39
N THR A 12 -9.36 26.23 -7.58
CA THR A 12 -10.21 25.07 -7.90
C THR A 12 -9.40 23.78 -7.85
N LEU A 13 -9.89 22.79 -7.09
CA LEU A 13 -9.33 21.44 -7.07
C LEU A 13 -9.38 20.80 -8.46
N LYS A 14 -8.35 20.02 -8.78
CA LYS A 14 -8.21 19.34 -10.08
C LYS A 14 -8.04 17.83 -9.87
N PRO A 15 -9.13 17.09 -9.56
CA PRO A 15 -9.08 15.66 -9.19
C PRO A 15 -8.38 14.78 -10.23
N TYR A 16 -8.47 15.14 -11.51
CA TYR A 16 -7.78 14.42 -12.58
C TYR A 16 -6.25 14.56 -12.56
N GLN A 17 -5.71 15.55 -11.82
CA GLN A 17 -4.25 15.77 -11.67
C GLN A 17 -3.70 15.24 -10.33
N HIS A 18 -4.51 15.22 -9.26
CA HIS A 18 -4.08 14.77 -7.93
C HIS A 18 -4.78 13.49 -7.50
N LYS A 19 -4.67 12.44 -8.31
CA LYS A 19 -5.36 11.16 -8.13
C LYS A 19 -5.11 10.50 -6.76
N ASP A 20 -3.88 10.59 -6.26
CA ASP A 20 -3.45 9.92 -5.03
C ASP A 20 -3.32 10.87 -3.84
N GLY A 21 -3.44 12.17 -4.09
CA GLY A 21 -3.27 13.20 -3.08
C GLY A 21 -4.59 13.65 -2.46
N VAL A 22 -4.62 13.82 -1.15
CA VAL A 22 -5.72 14.47 -0.43
C VAL A 22 -5.21 15.74 0.25
N SER A 23 -6.10 16.71 0.45
CA SER A 23 -5.75 17.95 1.14
C SER A 23 -5.49 17.72 2.63
N LEU A 24 -4.44 18.30 3.14
CA LEU A 24 -4.10 18.29 4.56
C LEU A 24 -4.69 19.47 5.33
N VAL A 25 -5.46 20.34 4.67
CA VAL A 25 -6.09 21.53 5.30
C VAL A 25 -6.90 21.17 6.54
N PRO A 26 -7.71 20.09 6.56
CA PRO A 26 -8.43 19.71 7.78
C PRO A 26 -7.48 19.46 8.97
N LEU A 27 -6.34 18.77 8.75
CA LEU A 27 -5.34 18.56 9.79
C LEU A 27 -4.67 19.85 10.24
N LEU A 28 -4.33 20.72 9.29
CA LEU A 28 -3.73 22.04 9.58
C LEU A 28 -4.69 22.95 10.38
N LYS A 29 -5.99 22.74 10.23
CA LYS A 29 -7.03 23.42 11.03
C LYS A 29 -7.33 22.74 12.37
N GLY A 30 -6.56 21.70 12.73
CA GLY A 30 -6.69 21.02 14.02
C GLY A 30 -7.76 19.92 14.06
N ASN A 31 -8.32 19.49 12.93
CA ASN A 31 -9.24 18.36 12.91
C ASN A 31 -8.49 17.09 13.31
N ARG A 32 -9.03 16.39 14.32
CA ARG A 32 -8.42 15.13 14.81
C ARG A 32 -8.80 13.91 13.98
N VAL A 33 -9.88 13.99 13.22
CA VAL A 33 -10.35 12.92 12.34
C VAL A 33 -10.00 13.31 10.91
N PHE A 34 -9.18 12.49 10.27
CA PHE A 34 -8.75 12.65 8.89
C PHE A 34 -8.77 11.28 8.22
N ASP A 35 -9.81 11.04 7.45
CA ASP A 35 -9.89 9.83 6.65
C ASP A 35 -9.23 10.08 5.29
N ARG A 36 -8.07 9.48 5.12
CA ARG A 36 -7.36 9.47 3.85
C ARG A 36 -7.84 8.35 2.92
N GLY A 37 -8.54 7.35 3.44
CA GLY A 37 -8.74 6.07 2.78
C GLY A 37 -7.49 5.20 2.80
N ALA A 38 -7.39 4.29 1.85
CA ALA A 38 -6.24 3.39 1.74
C ALA A 38 -5.03 4.08 1.07
N ILE A 39 -3.84 3.60 1.42
CA ILE A 39 -2.57 3.93 0.75
C ILE A 39 -2.03 2.63 0.18
N TYR A 40 -1.67 2.65 -1.09
CA TYR A 40 -1.18 1.48 -1.80
C TYR A 40 0.28 1.64 -2.20
N PHE A 41 1.00 0.52 -2.20
CA PHE A 41 2.39 0.42 -2.63
C PHE A 41 2.52 -0.77 -3.57
N HIS A 42 3.30 -0.60 -4.63
CA HIS A 42 3.61 -1.65 -5.58
C HIS A 42 5.08 -1.59 -5.94
N TYR A 43 5.80 -2.65 -5.62
CA TYR A 43 7.22 -2.77 -5.88
C TYR A 43 7.55 -4.13 -6.48
N PRO A 44 7.45 -4.29 -7.83
CA PRO A 44 7.60 -5.56 -8.52
C PRO A 44 9.07 -5.92 -8.85
N HIS A 45 10.01 -5.55 -7.99
CA HIS A 45 11.45 -5.68 -8.23
C HIS A 45 12.19 -6.27 -7.04
N TYR A 46 13.36 -6.86 -7.29
CA TYR A 46 14.34 -7.17 -6.26
C TYR A 46 15.28 -5.97 -6.08
N VAL A 47 15.57 -5.56 -4.84
CA VAL A 47 16.45 -4.41 -4.52
C VAL A 47 17.80 -4.87 -3.99
N GLY A 48 17.90 -6.07 -3.45
CA GLY A 48 19.12 -6.59 -2.85
C GLY A 48 18.93 -7.98 -2.25
N LYS A 49 19.85 -8.39 -1.39
CA LYS A 49 19.73 -9.69 -0.71
C LYS A 49 18.57 -9.65 0.29
N GLY A 50 17.58 -10.53 0.10
CA GLY A 50 16.47 -10.75 1.02
C GLY A 50 15.22 -9.95 0.72
N ASP A 51 15.22 -9.09 -0.30
CA ASP A 51 14.00 -8.40 -0.72
C ASP A 51 13.28 -9.20 -1.79
N SER A 52 11.97 -9.30 -1.66
CA SER A 52 11.09 -9.92 -2.68
C SER A 52 10.14 -8.89 -3.28
N PRO A 53 9.75 -9.07 -4.56
CA PRO A 53 8.71 -8.26 -5.18
C PRO A 53 7.43 -8.33 -4.37
N ALA A 54 6.87 -7.17 -3.99
CA ALA A 54 5.72 -7.12 -3.11
C ALA A 54 4.80 -5.92 -3.42
N GLY A 55 3.57 -6.02 -2.97
CA GLY A 55 2.64 -4.90 -2.84
C GLY A 55 2.19 -4.75 -1.40
N ALA A 56 1.73 -3.57 -1.06
CA ALA A 56 1.16 -3.36 0.26
C ALA A 56 -0.04 -2.41 0.21
N ILE A 57 -0.95 -2.59 1.16
CA ILE A 57 -2.04 -1.67 1.44
C ILE A 57 -2.00 -1.29 2.91
N ARG A 58 -2.10 0.01 3.19
CA ARG A 58 -2.34 0.54 4.52
C ARG A 58 -3.72 1.18 4.56
N LYS A 59 -4.60 0.65 5.42
CA LYS A 59 -5.97 1.15 5.60
C LYS A 59 -6.34 1.19 7.08
N GLY A 60 -6.65 2.38 7.56
CA GLY A 60 -6.86 2.60 9.00
C GLY A 60 -5.64 2.21 9.81
N ASP A 61 -5.85 1.35 10.81
CA ASP A 61 -4.79 0.87 11.72
C ASP A 61 -4.01 -0.33 11.15
N TYR A 62 -4.41 -0.87 9.98
CA TYR A 62 -3.84 -2.11 9.45
C TYR A 62 -2.96 -1.86 8.22
N LYS A 63 -1.93 -2.69 8.10
CA LYS A 63 -1.09 -2.84 6.93
C LYS A 63 -1.06 -4.29 6.51
N LEU A 64 -1.32 -4.57 5.23
CA LEU A 64 -1.11 -5.86 4.62
C LEU A 64 0.03 -5.76 3.62
N ILE A 65 0.91 -6.76 3.60
CA ILE A 65 1.94 -6.95 2.58
C ILE A 65 1.61 -8.24 1.83
N TRP A 66 1.65 -8.19 0.51
CA TRP A 66 1.49 -9.34 -0.37
C TRP A 66 2.76 -9.55 -1.16
N PHE A 67 3.44 -10.66 -0.92
CA PHE A 67 4.64 -11.07 -1.62
C PHE A 67 4.28 -11.84 -2.89
N TYR A 68 4.77 -11.38 -4.03
CA TYR A 68 4.33 -11.89 -5.34
C TYR A 68 4.99 -13.21 -5.75
N GLU A 69 6.14 -13.55 -5.14
CA GLU A 69 6.94 -14.70 -5.54
C GLU A 69 6.29 -16.03 -5.11
N ASP A 70 5.80 -16.08 -3.90
CA ASP A 70 5.21 -17.27 -3.28
C ASP A 70 3.77 -17.06 -2.81
N ASP A 71 3.18 -15.93 -3.17
CA ASP A 71 1.78 -15.55 -2.88
C ASP A 71 1.45 -15.47 -1.38
N HIS A 72 2.45 -15.39 -0.48
CA HIS A 72 2.14 -15.24 0.93
C HIS A 72 1.78 -13.80 1.29
N ILE A 73 1.05 -13.67 2.38
CA ILE A 73 0.61 -12.37 2.92
C ILE A 73 0.99 -12.22 4.38
N GLU A 74 1.27 -10.99 4.77
CA GLU A 74 1.48 -10.59 6.16
C GLU A 74 0.49 -9.48 6.51
N LEU A 75 -0.07 -9.52 7.72
CA LEU A 75 -1.01 -8.53 8.21
C LEU A 75 -0.54 -8.00 9.57
N TYR A 76 -0.49 -6.69 9.71
CA TYR A 76 -0.05 -6.01 10.94
C TYR A 76 -1.06 -4.97 11.39
N ASN A 77 -1.23 -4.84 12.73
CA ASN A 77 -1.96 -3.74 13.34
C ASN A 77 -0.97 -2.67 13.80
N LEU A 78 -0.73 -1.65 12.98
CA LEU A 78 0.27 -0.61 13.24
C LEU A 78 -0.03 0.27 14.46
N LYS A 79 -1.26 0.28 14.98
CA LYS A 79 -1.60 0.99 16.21
C LYS A 79 -1.10 0.26 17.44
N MET A 80 -1.14 -1.07 17.42
CA MET A 80 -0.74 -1.92 18.54
C MET A 80 0.70 -2.40 18.39
N ASP A 81 1.16 -2.59 17.17
CA ASP A 81 2.47 -3.12 16.81
C ASP A 81 3.09 -2.33 15.65
N ILE A 82 3.63 -1.16 15.96
CA ILE A 82 4.30 -0.30 14.96
C ILE A 82 5.59 -0.93 14.42
N SER A 83 6.13 -1.93 15.09
CA SER A 83 7.36 -2.62 14.70
C SER A 83 7.13 -3.84 13.82
N GLU A 84 5.86 -4.13 13.49
CA GLU A 84 5.48 -5.22 12.59
C GLU A 84 6.06 -6.58 13.01
N LYS A 85 5.96 -6.91 14.32
CA LYS A 85 6.54 -8.14 14.88
C LYS A 85 5.55 -9.31 14.89
N GLU A 86 4.26 -9.01 14.97
CA GLU A 86 3.19 -9.99 15.08
C GLU A 86 2.39 -10.06 13.80
N ASN A 87 2.62 -11.09 12.99
CA ASN A 87 1.84 -11.33 11.77
C ASN A 87 0.46 -11.90 12.14
N LEU A 88 -0.58 -11.14 11.83
CA LEU A 88 -1.98 -11.46 12.12
C LEU A 88 -2.71 -12.15 10.95
N ALA A 89 -2.04 -12.48 9.85
CA ALA A 89 -2.69 -12.98 8.64
C ALA A 89 -3.50 -14.26 8.89
N GLU A 90 -2.99 -15.18 9.71
CA GLU A 90 -3.68 -16.42 10.05
C GLU A 90 -4.78 -16.22 11.09
N THR A 91 -4.55 -15.34 12.09
CA THR A 91 -5.52 -15.10 13.17
C THR A 91 -6.67 -14.19 12.76
N GLN A 92 -6.44 -13.31 11.76
CA GLN A 92 -7.44 -12.39 11.20
C GLN A 92 -7.63 -12.62 9.70
N LYS A 93 -7.82 -13.86 9.31
CA LYS A 93 -7.85 -14.31 7.91
C LYS A 93 -8.85 -13.56 7.03
N GLU A 94 -10.06 -13.33 7.50
CA GLU A 94 -11.09 -12.61 6.73
C GLU A 94 -10.64 -11.18 6.41
N ARG A 95 -10.01 -10.50 7.36
CA ARG A 95 -9.47 -9.15 7.18
C ARG A 95 -8.31 -9.15 6.20
N ALA A 96 -7.39 -10.11 6.33
CA ALA A 96 -6.25 -10.25 5.45
C ALA A 96 -6.71 -10.45 4.00
N LEU A 97 -7.62 -11.37 3.75
CA LEU A 97 -8.18 -11.62 2.41
C LEU A 97 -8.94 -10.41 1.84
N SER A 98 -9.68 -9.68 2.70
CA SER A 98 -10.38 -8.46 2.27
C SER A 98 -9.42 -7.36 1.82
N LEU A 99 -8.32 -7.14 2.55
CA LEU A 99 -7.30 -6.15 2.20
C LEU A 99 -6.49 -6.58 0.97
N GLN A 100 -6.17 -7.88 0.84
CA GLN A 100 -5.50 -8.41 -0.34
C GLN A 100 -6.36 -8.20 -1.59
N LYS A 101 -7.65 -8.49 -1.52
CA LYS A 101 -8.58 -8.26 -2.62
C LYS A 101 -8.64 -6.78 -3.02
N GLU A 102 -8.72 -5.87 -2.04
CA GLU A 102 -8.73 -4.43 -2.31
C GLU A 102 -7.43 -3.97 -2.97
N LEU A 103 -6.27 -4.50 -2.54
CA LEU A 103 -4.98 -4.24 -3.19
C LEU A 103 -4.96 -4.75 -4.63
N GLN A 104 -5.47 -5.95 -4.89
CA GLN A 104 -5.58 -6.51 -6.24
C GLN A 104 -6.47 -5.67 -7.16
N GLU A 105 -7.62 -5.22 -6.66
CA GLU A 105 -8.53 -4.35 -7.40
C GLU A 105 -7.86 -3.02 -7.76
N TRP A 106 -7.09 -2.43 -6.83
CA TRP A 106 -6.32 -1.22 -7.09
C TRP A 106 -5.23 -1.46 -8.15
N LEU A 107 -4.43 -2.54 -8.04
CA LEU A 107 -3.41 -2.90 -9.03
C LEU A 107 -4.01 -3.06 -10.44
N CYS A 108 -5.16 -3.71 -10.55
CA CYS A 108 -5.89 -3.82 -11.81
C CYS A 108 -6.35 -2.46 -12.33
N SER A 109 -6.86 -1.59 -11.46
CA SER A 109 -7.38 -0.27 -11.86
C SER A 109 -6.32 0.67 -12.42
N CYS A 110 -5.07 0.54 -11.98
CA CYS A 110 -3.93 1.31 -12.48
C CYS A 110 -3.11 0.57 -13.55
N ALA A 111 -3.57 -0.60 -14.01
CA ALA A 111 -2.86 -1.47 -14.97
C ALA A 111 -1.40 -1.75 -14.53
N ALA A 112 -1.19 -2.02 -13.24
CA ALA A 112 0.11 -2.27 -12.67
C ALA A 112 0.78 -3.47 -13.34
N LYS A 113 2.06 -3.32 -13.69
CA LYS A 113 2.83 -4.43 -14.27
C LYS A 113 3.29 -5.37 -13.17
N MET A 114 2.78 -6.59 -13.19
CA MET A 114 3.20 -7.63 -12.25
C MET A 114 4.54 -8.26 -12.69
N PRO A 115 5.35 -8.74 -11.74
CA PRO A 115 6.54 -9.51 -12.07
C PRO A 115 6.13 -10.79 -12.80
N VAL A 116 6.96 -11.19 -13.77
CA VAL A 116 6.80 -12.44 -14.50
C VAL A 116 7.99 -13.34 -14.22
N TYR A 117 7.74 -14.64 -14.12
CA TYR A 117 8.81 -15.62 -13.95
C TYR A 117 9.81 -15.54 -15.12
N ASN A 118 11.10 -15.50 -14.78
CA ASN A 118 12.17 -15.57 -15.78
C ASN A 118 12.54 -17.04 -16.04
N PRO A 119 12.17 -17.62 -17.19
CA PRO A 119 12.44 -19.03 -17.49
C PRO A 119 13.94 -19.32 -17.65
N ASP A 120 14.75 -18.30 -17.90
CA ASP A 120 16.20 -18.43 -18.10
C ASP A 120 17.00 -18.22 -16.80
N TYR A 121 16.29 -17.96 -15.68
CA TYR A 121 16.95 -17.77 -14.40
C TYR A 121 17.61 -19.08 -13.92
N LYS A 122 18.91 -19.01 -13.67
CA LYS A 122 19.70 -20.08 -13.06
C LYS A 122 20.16 -19.63 -11.68
N GLU A 123 19.78 -20.37 -10.66
CA GLU A 123 20.26 -20.14 -9.31
C GLU A 123 21.79 -20.23 -9.27
N ILE A 124 22.47 -19.14 -8.94
CA ILE A 124 23.92 -19.13 -8.74
C ILE A 124 24.16 -19.63 -7.31
N LYS A 125 24.58 -20.89 -7.17
CA LYS A 125 25.04 -21.43 -5.89
C LYS A 125 26.44 -20.88 -5.63
N TYR A 126 26.59 -20.07 -4.61
CA TYR A 126 27.86 -19.60 -4.08
C TYR A 126 28.42 -20.62 -3.08
#